data_464e0d5871035a6c76618c85e71332e6
#
_entry.id   464e0d5871035a6c76618c85e71332e6
#
_cell.length_a   1.000
_cell.length_b   1.000
_cell.length_c   1.000
_cell.angle_alpha   90.00
_cell.angle_beta   90.00
_cell.angle_gamma   90.00
#
_symmetry.space_group_name_H-M   'P 1'
#
loop_
_entity.id
_entity.type
_entity.pdbx_description
1 polymer ?
#
loop_
_entity_poly.entity_id
_entity_poly.type
_entity_poly.pdbx_seq_one_letter_code
_entity_poly.pdbx_strand_id
1 'polypeptide(L)'
;VLAESSKMILGSDSHTRYGALGTMAMGEGGPELVKQLLNKTYDINMPQVVGVYLTGSPAAGVGPQDVALAIIGAVFKCGYVNNKVMEFIGDGVANLSADFRIGIDVMTTETTCLSSIWKTDEKIQEFYAIHGRADGYKELNPADVAYYDGMIMVDLSKVKPMIAMPFHPSNTYTIEDVNANLLDVLADCEEKAKVSFGEKVNFSLKDKVRNGKLYVDQGVIAGCAGGGFENICAAADILDGRSTGC
;
A
#
# COMPACT_ATOMS: atom_id res chain seq x y z
N VAL A 1 7.34 17.56 -0.18
CA VAL A 1 7.61 19.00 -0.39
C VAL A 1 6.74 19.58 -1.51
N LEU A 2 6.43 18.81 -2.57
CA LEU A 2 5.66 19.31 -3.73
C LEU A 2 4.18 18.88 -3.71
N ALA A 3 3.78 17.97 -2.82
CA ALA A 3 2.39 17.54 -2.72
C ALA A 3 1.50 18.69 -2.26
N GLU A 4 0.37 18.86 -2.92
CA GLU A 4 -0.69 19.81 -2.57
C GLU A 4 -2.04 19.18 -2.91
N SER A 5 -3.01 19.31 -2.03
CA SER A 5 -4.36 18.80 -2.30
C SER A 5 -4.93 19.38 -3.60
N SER A 6 -5.63 18.60 -4.36
CA SER A 6 -6.19 18.93 -5.69
C SER A 6 -5.16 19.19 -6.81
N LYS A 7 -3.93 18.74 -6.63
CA LYS A 7 -2.89 18.77 -7.69
C LYS A 7 -2.67 17.40 -8.29
N MET A 8 -1.98 17.38 -9.44
CA MET A 8 -1.48 16.17 -10.07
C MET A 8 0.05 16.21 -10.14
N ILE A 9 0.67 15.08 -9.86
CA ILE A 9 2.13 14.92 -9.95
C ILE A 9 2.43 13.71 -10.81
N LEU A 10 3.38 13.88 -11.73
CA LEU A 10 3.97 12.80 -12.52
C LEU A 10 5.40 12.58 -12.03
N GLY A 11 5.73 11.37 -11.63
CA GLY A 11 7.04 10.97 -11.15
C GLY A 11 7.59 9.75 -11.89
N SER A 12 8.88 9.45 -11.73
CA SER A 12 9.54 8.29 -12.37
C SER A 12 9.42 7.01 -11.54
N ASP A 13 9.24 7.13 -10.25
CA ASP A 13 9.15 5.99 -9.34
C ASP A 13 7.72 5.43 -9.34
N SER A 14 7.58 4.11 -9.40
CA SER A 14 6.28 3.43 -9.39
C SER A 14 5.49 3.70 -8.11
N HIS A 15 6.17 4.02 -7.01
CA HIS A 15 5.58 4.41 -5.73
C HIS A 15 5.36 5.92 -5.61
N THR A 16 5.32 6.66 -6.72
CA THR A 16 4.85 8.04 -6.75
C THR A 16 3.34 8.04 -6.47
N ARG A 17 2.98 8.03 -5.20
CA ARG A 17 1.61 7.97 -4.67
C ARG A 17 1.47 8.99 -3.54
N TYR A 18 0.62 9.99 -3.74
CA TYR A 18 0.35 11.05 -2.77
C TYR A 18 -1.15 11.29 -2.60
N GLY A 19 -1.95 10.29 -2.96
CA GLY A 19 -3.40 10.33 -2.87
C GLY A 19 -3.90 10.61 -1.46
N ALA A 20 -3.25 10.04 -0.45
CA ALA A 20 -3.55 10.29 0.97
C ALA A 20 -3.48 11.78 1.36
N LEU A 21 -2.65 12.56 0.66
CA LEU A 21 -2.53 14.01 0.84
C LEU A 21 -3.45 14.82 -0.09
N GLY A 22 -4.35 14.16 -0.81
CA GLY A 22 -5.24 14.79 -1.77
C GLY A 22 -4.55 15.15 -3.09
N THR A 23 -3.38 14.59 -3.39
CA THR A 23 -2.64 14.80 -4.63
C THR A 23 -2.72 13.56 -5.50
N MET A 24 -3.34 13.64 -6.66
CA MET A 24 -3.32 12.53 -7.61
C MET A 24 -1.92 12.39 -8.22
N ALA A 25 -1.21 11.33 -7.88
CA ALA A 25 0.15 11.11 -8.31
C ALA A 25 0.29 9.82 -9.11
N MET A 26 1.01 9.88 -10.22
CA MET A 26 1.25 8.76 -11.12
C MET A 26 2.75 8.51 -11.24
N GLY A 27 3.14 7.26 -11.06
CA GLY A 27 4.51 6.81 -11.27
C GLY A 27 4.65 6.24 -12.68
N GLU A 28 5.35 6.99 -13.53
CA GLU A 28 5.59 6.63 -14.92
C GLU A 28 7.10 6.46 -15.17
N GLY A 29 7.45 5.89 -16.29
CA GLY A 29 8.85 5.67 -16.62
C GLY A 29 9.63 6.92 -17.04
N GLY A 30 10.93 6.75 -17.25
CA GLY A 30 11.82 7.82 -17.70
C GLY A 30 11.39 8.57 -18.94
N PRO A 31 10.84 7.91 -20.00
CA PRO A 31 10.38 8.60 -21.22
C PRO A 31 9.35 9.70 -20.95
N GLU A 32 8.44 9.52 -20.02
CA GLU A 32 7.41 10.50 -19.67
C GLU A 32 8.01 11.70 -18.93
N LEU A 33 9.02 11.48 -18.11
CA LEU A 33 9.77 12.57 -17.48
C LEU A 33 10.56 13.39 -18.49
N VAL A 34 11.12 12.76 -19.52
CA VAL A 34 11.79 13.48 -20.62
C VAL A 34 10.82 14.41 -21.32
N LYS A 35 9.57 13.99 -21.55
CA LYS A 35 8.52 14.87 -22.09
C LYS A 35 8.32 16.12 -21.22
N GLN A 36 8.31 15.97 -19.89
CA GLN A 36 8.19 17.10 -18.96
C GLN A 36 9.40 18.04 -19.04
N LEU A 37 10.62 17.50 -19.07
CA LEU A 37 11.83 18.32 -19.24
C LEU A 37 11.82 19.11 -20.55
N LEU A 38 11.18 18.59 -21.57
CA LEU A 38 11.00 19.25 -22.87
C LEU A 38 9.74 20.12 -22.93
N ASN A 39 9.07 20.40 -21.83
CA ASN A 39 7.81 21.13 -21.73
C ASN A 39 6.71 20.56 -22.67
N LYS A 40 6.66 19.24 -22.76
CA LYS A 40 5.60 18.53 -23.50
C LYS A 40 4.48 18.12 -22.54
N THR A 41 3.31 17.88 -23.12
CA THR A 41 2.16 17.34 -22.37
C THR A 41 2.30 15.84 -22.14
N TYR A 42 1.65 15.39 -21.10
CA TYR A 42 1.38 13.98 -20.85
C TYR A 42 -0.11 13.73 -21.01
N ASP A 43 -0.46 12.91 -21.97
CA ASP A 43 -1.85 12.64 -22.31
C ASP A 43 -2.27 11.31 -21.69
N ILE A 44 -3.37 11.34 -20.95
CA ILE A 44 -3.98 10.15 -20.36
C ILE A 44 -5.43 10.03 -20.84
N ASN A 45 -5.88 8.82 -21.08
CA ASN A 45 -7.32 8.57 -21.24
C ASN A 45 -8.03 8.80 -19.91
N MET A 46 -9.25 9.34 -19.94
CA MET A 46 -10.04 9.47 -18.73
C MET A 46 -10.20 8.09 -18.06
N PRO A 47 -9.62 7.89 -16.88
CA PRO A 47 -9.67 6.59 -16.24
C PRO A 47 -11.04 6.32 -15.63
N GLN A 48 -11.38 5.04 -15.52
CA GLN A 48 -12.44 4.61 -14.64
C GLN A 48 -12.06 4.86 -13.18
N VAL A 49 -13.05 5.11 -12.32
CA VAL A 49 -12.84 5.34 -10.89
C VAL A 49 -13.52 4.24 -10.07
N VAL A 50 -12.74 3.59 -9.22
CA VAL A 50 -13.23 2.57 -8.29
C VAL A 50 -13.20 3.17 -6.88
N GLY A 51 -14.37 3.25 -6.24
CA GLY A 51 -14.47 3.65 -4.84
C GLY A 51 -13.91 2.56 -3.92
N VAL A 52 -13.09 2.95 -2.95
CA VAL A 52 -12.63 2.08 -1.86
C VAL A 52 -13.29 2.61 -0.58
N TYR A 53 -14.37 1.98 -0.19
CA TYR A 53 -15.18 2.41 0.94
C TYR A 53 -14.68 1.76 2.23
N LEU A 54 -14.09 2.57 3.10
CA LEU A 54 -13.53 2.14 4.38
C LEU A 54 -14.55 2.33 5.50
N THR A 55 -14.72 1.31 6.33
CA THR A 55 -15.55 1.36 7.54
C THR A 55 -14.79 0.88 8.76
N GLY A 56 -15.25 1.24 9.95
CA GLY A 56 -14.65 0.79 11.21
C GLY A 56 -13.27 1.35 11.48
N SER A 57 -12.52 0.68 12.33
CA SER A 57 -11.15 1.05 12.74
C SER A 57 -10.25 -0.17 12.78
N PRO A 58 -8.95 -0.05 12.47
CA PRO A 58 -8.01 -1.16 12.59
C PRO A 58 -7.93 -1.67 14.04
N ALA A 59 -7.81 -2.97 14.19
CA ALA A 59 -7.53 -3.59 15.48
C ALA A 59 -6.08 -3.30 15.93
N ALA A 60 -5.80 -3.44 17.22
CA ALA A 60 -4.44 -3.35 17.73
C ALA A 60 -3.52 -4.38 17.05
N GLY A 61 -2.35 -3.95 16.63
CA GLY A 61 -1.38 -4.76 15.89
C GLY A 61 -1.61 -4.87 14.39
N VAL A 62 -2.64 -4.20 13.86
CA VAL A 62 -2.87 -4.06 12.42
C VAL A 62 -2.31 -2.73 11.96
N GLY A 63 -1.38 -2.79 11.02
CA GLY A 63 -0.73 -1.63 10.41
C GLY A 63 -1.25 -1.32 9.00
N PRO A 64 -0.76 -0.23 8.38
CA PRO A 64 -1.16 0.15 7.04
C PRO A 64 -0.85 -0.91 5.98
N GLN A 65 0.24 -1.66 6.15
CA GLN A 65 0.62 -2.74 5.24
C GLN A 65 -0.39 -3.89 5.25
N ASP A 66 -0.98 -4.20 6.40
CA ASP A 66 -1.99 -5.25 6.50
C ASP A 66 -3.22 -4.91 5.68
N VAL A 67 -3.70 -3.66 5.81
CA VAL A 67 -4.83 -3.16 5.02
C VAL A 67 -4.49 -3.15 3.53
N ALA A 68 -3.31 -2.67 3.16
CA ALA A 68 -2.85 -2.65 1.77
C ALA A 68 -2.78 -4.07 1.20
N LEU A 69 -2.20 -5.04 1.92
CA LEU A 69 -2.10 -6.44 1.49
C LEU A 69 -3.47 -7.10 1.35
N ALA A 70 -4.40 -6.79 2.24
CA ALA A 70 -5.79 -7.28 2.13
C ALA A 70 -6.44 -6.79 0.83
N ILE A 71 -6.27 -5.51 0.49
CA ILE A 71 -6.78 -4.92 -0.76
C ILE A 71 -6.09 -5.55 -1.97
N ILE A 72 -4.74 -5.59 -1.99
CA ILE A 72 -3.95 -6.15 -3.10
C ILE A 72 -4.35 -7.61 -3.37
N GLY A 73 -4.46 -8.42 -2.32
CA GLY A 73 -4.88 -9.82 -2.43
C GLY A 73 -6.26 -10.00 -3.05
N ALA A 74 -7.18 -9.09 -2.73
CA ALA A 74 -8.53 -9.13 -3.25
C ALA A 74 -8.66 -8.73 -4.73
N VAL A 75 -7.87 -7.74 -5.18
CA VAL A 75 -8.11 -7.08 -6.48
C VAL A 75 -7.11 -7.43 -7.57
N PHE A 76 -5.88 -7.83 -7.22
CA PHE A 76 -4.80 -7.98 -8.18
C PHE A 76 -5.07 -9.11 -9.20
N LYS A 77 -5.42 -10.31 -8.72
CA LYS A 77 -5.56 -11.50 -9.57
C LYS A 77 -6.66 -11.36 -10.63
N CYS A 78 -7.72 -10.62 -10.33
CA CYS A 78 -8.82 -10.37 -11.27
C CYS A 78 -8.63 -9.08 -12.08
N GLY A 79 -7.58 -8.30 -11.84
CA GLY A 79 -7.32 -7.04 -12.52
C GLY A 79 -8.39 -5.97 -12.26
N TYR A 80 -9.10 -6.03 -11.14
CA TYR A 80 -10.29 -5.21 -10.88
C TYR A 80 -10.03 -3.71 -10.97
N VAL A 81 -8.85 -3.28 -10.53
CA VAL A 81 -8.44 -1.86 -10.55
C VAL A 81 -7.35 -1.55 -11.58
N ASN A 82 -7.03 -2.50 -12.46
CA ASN A 82 -5.98 -2.32 -13.43
C ASN A 82 -6.19 -1.05 -14.28
N ASN A 83 -5.20 -0.16 -14.28
CA ASN A 83 -5.21 1.13 -14.98
C ASN A 83 -6.41 2.05 -14.63
N LYS A 84 -6.99 1.89 -13.44
CA LYS A 84 -8.07 2.72 -12.91
C LYS A 84 -7.58 3.58 -11.75
N VAL A 85 -8.35 4.58 -11.37
CA VAL A 85 -8.09 5.37 -10.15
C VAL A 85 -8.85 4.75 -8.99
N MET A 86 -8.18 4.59 -7.85
CA MET A 86 -8.79 4.16 -6.59
C MET A 86 -9.11 5.40 -5.74
N GLU A 87 -10.39 5.65 -5.46
CA GLU A 87 -10.81 6.76 -4.58
C GLU A 87 -11.21 6.23 -3.21
N PHE A 88 -10.43 6.59 -2.18
CA PHE A 88 -10.64 6.15 -0.81
C PHE A 88 -11.60 7.08 -0.08
N ILE A 89 -12.72 6.52 0.34
CA ILE A 89 -13.86 7.20 0.95
C ILE A 89 -14.41 6.40 2.13
N GLY A 90 -15.45 6.88 2.73
CA GLY A 90 -16.13 6.23 3.87
C GLY A 90 -15.77 6.86 5.21
N ASP A 91 -16.49 6.48 6.24
CA ASP A 91 -16.33 6.96 7.62
C ASP A 91 -15.07 6.40 8.30
N GLY A 92 -14.61 5.20 7.88
CA GLY A 92 -13.38 4.60 8.36
C GLY A 92 -12.13 5.44 8.07
N VAL A 93 -12.15 6.31 7.04
CA VAL A 93 -11.02 7.19 6.74
C VAL A 93 -10.68 8.09 7.93
N ALA A 94 -11.67 8.63 8.61
CA ALA A 94 -11.47 9.51 9.77
C ALA A 94 -10.79 8.80 10.97
N ASN A 95 -10.80 7.48 11.00
CA ASN A 95 -10.16 6.69 12.06
C ASN A 95 -8.65 6.43 11.81
N LEU A 96 -8.14 6.82 10.63
CA LEU A 96 -6.75 6.61 10.23
C LEU A 96 -5.95 7.91 10.39
N SER A 97 -4.72 7.81 10.89
CA SER A 97 -3.75 8.92 10.86
C SER A 97 -3.32 9.23 9.43
N ALA A 98 -2.66 10.37 9.21
CA ALA A 98 -2.08 10.72 7.93
C ALA A 98 -1.02 9.68 7.50
N ASP A 99 -0.12 9.28 8.41
CA ASP A 99 0.91 8.27 8.16
C ASP A 99 0.29 6.91 7.78
N PHE A 100 -0.77 6.50 8.47
CA PHE A 100 -1.46 5.25 8.16
C PHE A 100 -2.06 5.27 6.73
N ARG A 101 -2.70 6.38 6.34
CA ARG A 101 -3.24 6.56 4.98
C ARG A 101 -2.13 6.56 3.93
N ILE A 102 -1.00 7.23 4.20
CA ILE A 102 0.17 7.25 3.32
C ILE A 102 0.72 5.83 3.13
N GLY A 103 0.81 5.05 4.21
CA GLY A 103 1.28 3.67 4.16
C GLY A 103 0.40 2.74 3.32
N ILE A 104 -0.93 2.90 3.35
CA ILE A 104 -1.84 2.20 2.45
C ILE A 104 -1.67 2.70 1.01
N ASP A 105 -1.68 4.02 0.85
CA ASP A 105 -1.73 4.69 -0.45
C ASP A 105 -0.53 4.31 -1.33
N VAL A 106 0.67 4.33 -0.76
CA VAL A 106 1.89 4.00 -1.50
C VAL A 106 1.88 2.56 -2.01
N MET A 107 1.25 1.63 -1.30
CA MET A 107 1.14 0.23 -1.70
C MET A 107 0.09 -0.02 -2.79
N THR A 108 -0.75 0.97 -3.13
CA THR A 108 -1.74 0.82 -4.21
C THR A 108 -1.07 0.55 -5.56
N THR A 109 0.20 0.94 -5.73
CA THR A 109 0.98 0.64 -6.95
C THR A 109 1.02 -0.87 -7.24
N GLU A 110 1.05 -1.71 -6.22
CA GLU A 110 1.09 -3.17 -6.35
C GLU A 110 -0.24 -3.77 -6.84
N THR A 111 -1.28 -2.96 -6.97
CA THR A 111 -2.56 -3.37 -7.57
C THR A 111 -2.60 -3.15 -9.08
N THR A 112 -1.57 -2.54 -9.68
CA THR A 112 -1.54 -2.06 -11.07
C THR A 112 -2.56 -0.95 -11.37
N CYS A 113 -3.08 -0.26 -10.36
CA CYS A 113 -3.92 0.92 -10.59
C CYS A 113 -3.11 2.08 -11.19
N LEU A 114 -3.78 2.95 -11.93
CA LEU A 114 -3.17 4.15 -12.50
C LEU A 114 -2.74 5.12 -11.40
N SER A 115 -3.62 5.37 -10.46
CA SER A 115 -3.40 6.29 -9.34
C SER A 115 -4.39 6.02 -8.22
N SER A 116 -4.21 6.77 -7.14
CA SER A 116 -5.10 6.79 -5.98
C SER A 116 -5.37 8.22 -5.54
N ILE A 117 -6.50 8.44 -4.92
CA ILE A 117 -6.87 9.71 -4.27
C ILE A 117 -7.73 9.42 -3.04
N TRP A 118 -7.64 10.28 -2.03
CA TRP A 118 -8.40 10.13 -0.79
C TRP A 118 -9.22 11.39 -0.51
N LYS A 119 -10.34 11.22 0.14
CA LYS A 119 -10.96 12.35 0.84
C LYS A 119 -9.97 12.89 1.88
N THR A 120 -9.92 14.20 2.04
CA THR A 120 -9.05 14.87 3.01
C THR A 120 -9.87 15.44 4.16
N ASP A 121 -9.24 15.58 5.32
CA ASP A 121 -9.85 16.07 6.54
C ASP A 121 -8.82 16.85 7.38
N GLU A 122 -9.21 17.20 8.62
CA GLU A 122 -8.38 17.92 9.57
C GLU A 122 -7.04 17.24 9.89
N LYS A 123 -6.94 15.91 9.81
CA LYS A 123 -5.66 15.19 10.03
C LYS A 123 -4.68 15.45 8.90
N ILE A 124 -5.16 15.56 7.67
CA ILE A 124 -4.32 15.93 6.53
C ILE A 124 -3.96 17.42 6.59
N GLN A 125 -4.88 18.26 7.05
CA GLN A 125 -4.61 19.68 7.30
C GLN A 125 -3.48 19.85 8.32
N GLU A 126 -3.55 19.13 9.44
CA GLU A 126 -2.51 19.12 10.47
C GLU A 126 -1.18 18.62 9.94
N PHE A 127 -1.19 17.54 9.15
CA PHE A 127 0.02 17.00 8.52
C PHE A 127 0.72 18.05 7.66
N TYR A 128 -0.01 18.78 6.81
CA TYR A 128 0.56 19.87 6.02
C TYR A 128 1.11 20.99 6.90
N ALA A 129 0.39 21.36 7.97
CA ALA A 129 0.81 22.42 8.88
C ALA A 129 2.12 22.07 9.61
N ILE A 130 2.24 20.86 10.14
CA ILE A 130 3.46 20.36 10.80
C ILE A 130 4.67 20.40 9.85
N HIS A 131 4.45 20.16 8.56
CA HIS A 131 5.50 20.21 7.55
C HIS A 131 5.72 21.62 6.95
N GLY A 132 5.14 22.65 7.55
CA GLY A 132 5.30 24.04 7.09
C GLY A 132 4.63 24.33 5.75
N ARG A 133 3.61 23.54 5.38
CA ARG A 133 2.89 23.62 4.10
C ARG A 133 1.37 23.73 4.30
N ALA A 134 0.93 24.49 5.28
CA ALA A 134 -0.51 24.67 5.54
C ALA A 134 -1.28 25.20 4.31
N ASP A 135 -0.61 25.95 3.44
CA ASP A 135 -1.12 26.45 2.16
C ASP A 135 -1.43 25.35 1.13
N GLY A 136 -0.80 24.20 1.27
CA GLY A 136 -0.99 23.05 0.38
C GLY A 136 -2.27 22.26 0.62
N TYR A 137 -2.96 22.49 1.73
CA TYR A 137 -4.18 21.77 2.07
C TYR A 137 -5.41 22.34 1.37
N LYS A 138 -6.24 21.42 0.88
CA LYS A 138 -7.63 21.68 0.52
C LYS A 138 -8.49 20.51 0.95
N GLU A 139 -9.68 20.80 1.41
CA GLU A 139 -10.69 19.78 1.67
C GLU A 139 -11.15 19.15 0.34
N LEU A 140 -11.09 17.83 0.27
CA LEU A 140 -11.57 17.03 -0.85
C LEU A 140 -12.56 16.02 -0.32
N ASN A 141 -13.78 16.08 -0.82
CA ASN A 141 -14.84 15.12 -0.53
C ASN A 141 -15.51 14.73 -1.85
N PRO A 142 -16.06 13.51 -1.96
CA PRO A 142 -17.00 13.21 -3.03
C PRO A 142 -18.22 14.15 -2.94
N ALA A 143 -18.87 14.39 -4.06
CA ALA A 143 -20.14 15.11 -4.09
C ALA A 143 -21.22 14.31 -3.33
N ASP A 144 -22.33 14.96 -2.94
CA ASP A 144 -23.45 14.33 -2.26
C ASP A 144 -23.98 13.10 -3.00
N VAL A 145 -23.89 13.12 -4.33
CA VAL A 145 -24.13 11.97 -5.21
C VAL A 145 -22.90 11.79 -6.09
N ALA A 146 -22.19 10.70 -5.89
CA ALA A 146 -21.03 10.33 -6.68
C ALA A 146 -21.24 8.98 -7.37
N TYR A 147 -20.77 8.86 -8.60
CA TYR A 147 -20.86 7.64 -9.40
C TYR A 147 -19.48 7.03 -9.56
N TYR A 148 -19.38 5.74 -9.30
CA TYR A 148 -18.17 4.95 -9.45
C TYR A 148 -18.37 3.82 -10.44
N ASP A 149 -17.33 3.48 -11.20
CA ASP A 149 -17.31 2.33 -12.12
C ASP A 149 -17.24 0.99 -11.38
N GLY A 150 -16.91 1.02 -10.09
CA GLY A 150 -16.88 -0.13 -9.22
C GLY A 150 -16.66 0.27 -7.76
N MET A 151 -16.81 -0.69 -6.86
CA MET A 151 -16.67 -0.43 -5.41
C MET A 151 -15.95 -1.59 -4.73
N ILE A 152 -15.04 -1.26 -3.82
CA ILE A 152 -14.39 -2.16 -2.89
C ILE A 152 -14.82 -1.75 -1.49
N MET A 153 -15.37 -2.69 -0.72
CA MET A 153 -15.77 -2.46 0.67
C MET A 153 -14.70 -3.06 1.59
N VAL A 154 -14.15 -2.27 2.49
CA VAL A 154 -13.15 -2.72 3.47
C VAL A 154 -13.62 -2.36 4.87
N ASP A 155 -13.94 -3.38 5.66
CA ASP A 155 -14.16 -3.25 7.09
C ASP A 155 -12.82 -3.37 7.81
N LEU A 156 -12.25 -2.23 8.22
CA LEU A 156 -10.95 -2.16 8.87
C LEU A 156 -10.88 -3.02 10.15
N SER A 157 -12.00 -3.20 10.84
CA SER A 157 -12.05 -4.01 12.07
C SER A 157 -11.88 -5.51 11.83
N LYS A 158 -12.02 -5.95 10.59
CA LYS A 158 -11.87 -7.36 10.18
C LYS A 158 -10.54 -7.69 9.54
N VAL A 159 -9.73 -6.67 9.25
CA VAL A 159 -8.38 -6.89 8.75
C VAL A 159 -7.54 -7.50 9.86
N LYS A 160 -6.84 -8.58 9.53
CA LYS A 160 -5.91 -9.27 10.42
C LYS A 160 -4.46 -8.91 10.05
N PRO A 161 -3.48 -9.16 10.93
CA PRO A 161 -2.07 -9.08 10.56
C PRO A 161 -1.75 -9.96 9.34
N MET A 162 -1.18 -9.37 8.32
CA MET A 162 -0.96 -9.97 7.00
C MET A 162 0.53 -10.16 6.70
N ILE A 163 0.82 -11.04 5.77
CA ILE A 163 2.15 -11.22 5.21
C ILE A 163 2.04 -11.48 3.71
N ALA A 164 2.93 -10.89 2.93
CA ALA A 164 3.12 -11.25 1.53
C ALA A 164 4.27 -12.24 1.42
N MET A 165 3.99 -13.36 0.77
CA MET A 165 4.99 -14.36 0.43
C MET A 165 5.60 -14.04 -0.94
N PRO A 166 6.81 -14.53 -1.27
CA PRO A 166 7.37 -14.34 -2.61
C PRO A 166 6.39 -14.78 -3.70
N PHE A 167 6.34 -14.11 -4.87
CA PHE A 167 7.28 -13.10 -5.38
C PHE A 167 6.62 -11.74 -5.56
N HIS A 168 5.29 -11.67 -5.46
CA HIS A 168 4.50 -10.46 -5.63
C HIS A 168 3.62 -10.23 -4.38
N PRO A 169 3.37 -8.99 -3.95
CA PRO A 169 2.53 -8.69 -2.78
C PRO A 169 1.10 -9.25 -2.84
N SER A 170 0.61 -9.64 -4.02
CA SER A 170 -0.68 -10.36 -4.13
C SER A 170 -0.64 -11.81 -3.64
N ASN A 171 0.54 -12.35 -3.39
CA ASN A 171 0.70 -13.65 -2.75
C ASN A 171 0.60 -13.49 -1.23
N THR A 172 -0.54 -13.03 -0.76
CA THR A 172 -0.77 -12.59 0.61
C THR A 172 -1.64 -13.57 1.38
N TYR A 173 -1.36 -13.66 2.66
CA TYR A 173 -2.03 -14.51 3.65
C TYR A 173 -2.16 -13.74 4.96
N THR A 174 -3.06 -14.17 5.85
CA THR A 174 -2.92 -13.77 7.24
C THR A 174 -1.72 -14.50 7.87
N ILE A 175 -1.06 -13.89 8.84
CA ILE A 175 0.03 -14.55 9.59
C ILE A 175 -0.49 -15.83 10.27
N GLU A 176 -1.73 -15.81 10.71
CA GLU A 176 -2.41 -16.98 11.30
C GLU A 176 -2.51 -18.14 10.31
N ASP A 177 -2.94 -17.86 9.07
CA ASP A 177 -3.05 -18.89 8.03
C ASP A 177 -1.69 -19.49 7.63
N VAL A 178 -0.65 -18.64 7.54
CA VAL A 178 0.72 -19.12 7.28
C VAL A 178 1.19 -20.03 8.40
N ASN A 179 0.97 -19.65 9.66
CA ASN A 179 1.38 -20.47 10.80
C ASN A 179 0.62 -21.80 10.89
N ALA A 180 -0.67 -21.80 10.52
CA ALA A 180 -1.50 -23.02 10.51
C ALA A 180 -1.14 -23.97 9.36
N ASN A 181 -0.69 -23.46 8.21
CA ASN A 181 -0.47 -24.22 6.98
C ASN A 181 0.95 -24.01 6.41
N LEU A 182 1.94 -23.86 7.28
CA LEU A 182 3.28 -23.39 6.91
C LEU A 182 3.90 -24.15 5.74
N LEU A 183 3.93 -25.48 5.82
CA LEU A 183 4.60 -26.29 4.79
C LEU A 183 3.91 -26.23 3.44
N ASP A 184 2.59 -26.12 3.42
CA ASP A 184 1.82 -26.02 2.18
C ASP A 184 2.02 -24.65 1.53
N VAL A 185 2.01 -23.57 2.32
CA VAL A 185 2.29 -22.22 1.83
C VAL A 185 3.71 -22.12 1.26
N LEU A 186 4.71 -22.69 1.94
CA LEU A 186 6.08 -22.70 1.46
C LEU A 186 6.22 -23.55 0.18
N ALA A 187 5.51 -24.69 0.09
CA ALA A 187 5.48 -25.50 -1.11
C ALA A 187 4.93 -24.75 -2.32
N ASP A 188 3.84 -24.02 -2.14
CA ASP A 188 3.25 -23.17 -3.19
C ASP A 188 4.23 -22.08 -3.65
N CYS A 189 4.95 -21.45 -2.72
CA CYS A 189 5.99 -20.46 -3.07
C CYS A 189 7.15 -21.08 -3.87
N GLU A 190 7.61 -22.28 -3.49
CA GLU A 190 8.66 -23.00 -4.21
C GLU A 190 8.22 -23.38 -5.62
N GLU A 191 6.97 -23.79 -5.81
CA GLU A 191 6.41 -24.08 -7.12
C GLU A 191 6.31 -22.82 -8.00
N LYS A 192 5.87 -21.72 -7.45
CA LYS A 192 5.86 -20.40 -8.13
C LYS A 192 7.28 -19.97 -8.52
N ALA A 193 8.28 -20.28 -7.70
CA ALA A 193 9.68 -20.03 -8.03
C ALA A 193 10.13 -20.79 -9.26
N LYS A 194 9.78 -22.08 -9.36
CA LYS A 194 10.12 -22.89 -10.54
C LYS A 194 9.49 -22.34 -11.82
N VAL A 195 8.22 -21.90 -11.73
CA VAL A 195 7.54 -21.29 -12.88
C VAL A 195 8.24 -19.99 -13.31
N SER A 196 8.67 -19.16 -12.36
CA SER A 196 9.25 -17.84 -12.64
C SER A 196 10.73 -17.92 -13.08
N PHE A 197 11.53 -18.80 -12.50
CA PHE A 197 12.99 -18.86 -12.68
C PHE A 197 13.47 -20.11 -13.41
N GLY A 198 12.60 -21.09 -13.63
CA GLY A 198 12.95 -22.38 -14.19
C GLY A 198 13.72 -23.27 -13.20
N GLU A 199 14.05 -24.49 -13.64
CA GLU A 199 14.70 -25.49 -12.80
C GLU A 199 16.18 -25.20 -12.45
N LYS A 200 16.75 -24.16 -13.03
CA LYS A 200 18.16 -23.78 -12.80
C LYS A 200 18.37 -23.08 -11.44
N VAL A 201 17.31 -22.61 -10.81
CA VAL A 201 17.37 -21.93 -9.52
C VAL A 201 16.91 -22.90 -8.43
N ASN A 202 17.82 -23.21 -7.52
CA ASN A 202 17.48 -23.95 -6.31
C ASN A 202 16.93 -23.00 -5.27
N PHE A 203 15.59 -22.80 -5.26
CA PHE A 203 14.90 -21.97 -4.28
C PHE A 203 14.15 -22.88 -3.32
N SER A 204 14.60 -22.95 -2.07
CA SER A 204 13.97 -23.74 -1.01
C SER A 204 13.69 -22.88 0.20
N LEU A 205 12.41 -22.72 0.53
CA LEU A 205 11.95 -22.08 1.77
C LEU A 205 11.75 -23.10 2.89
N LYS A 206 11.46 -24.34 2.56
CA LYS A 206 11.27 -25.42 3.56
C LYS A 206 12.52 -25.67 4.38
N ASP A 207 13.70 -25.44 3.81
CA ASP A 207 14.98 -25.55 4.50
C ASP A 207 15.15 -24.50 5.62
N LYS A 208 14.33 -23.47 5.60
CA LYS A 208 14.27 -22.43 6.64
C LYS A 208 13.33 -22.77 7.80
N VAL A 209 12.67 -23.91 7.76
CA VAL A 209 11.78 -24.32 8.86
C VAL A 209 12.61 -24.94 9.99
N ARG A 210 12.51 -24.36 11.18
CA ARG A 210 13.17 -24.82 12.41
C ARG A 210 12.14 -24.94 13.53
N ASN A 211 12.04 -26.10 14.14
CA ASN A 211 11.09 -26.36 15.22
C ASN A 211 9.62 -25.98 14.86
N GLY A 212 9.20 -26.26 13.61
CA GLY A 212 7.86 -25.97 13.13
C GLY A 212 7.58 -24.49 12.83
N LYS A 213 8.60 -23.63 12.82
CA LYS A 213 8.49 -22.21 12.53
C LYS A 213 9.40 -21.82 11.38
N LEU A 214 8.98 -20.86 10.57
CA LEU A 214 9.81 -20.25 9.55
C LEU A 214 10.87 -19.36 10.21
N TYR A 215 12.13 -19.67 9.94
CA TYR A 215 13.25 -18.84 10.39
C TYR A 215 13.50 -17.72 9.37
N VAL A 216 13.62 -16.50 9.87
CA VAL A 216 13.94 -15.30 9.10
C VAL A 216 15.34 -14.84 9.49
N ASP A 217 16.25 -14.76 8.50
CA ASP A 217 17.63 -14.38 8.75
C ASP A 217 17.79 -12.89 9.06
N GLN A 218 16.96 -12.03 8.43
CA GLN A 218 17.02 -10.59 8.58
C GLN A 218 15.63 -9.97 8.42
N GLY A 219 15.27 -9.05 9.31
CA GLY A 219 14.12 -8.15 9.19
C GLY A 219 14.58 -6.73 8.86
N VAL A 220 13.88 -6.06 7.95
CA VAL A 220 14.16 -4.69 7.55
C VAL A 220 12.87 -3.86 7.61
N ILE A 221 12.92 -2.72 8.30
CA ILE A 221 11.84 -1.74 8.34
C ILE A 221 12.36 -0.49 7.65
N ALA A 222 11.92 -0.24 6.43
CA ALA A 222 12.46 0.81 5.59
C ALA A 222 11.54 1.19 4.44
N GLY A 223 11.93 2.22 3.70
CA GLY A 223 11.32 2.62 2.44
C GLY A 223 10.03 3.41 2.58
N CYS A 224 9.36 3.62 1.45
CA CYS A 224 8.15 4.44 1.35
C CYS A 224 6.95 3.83 2.10
N ALA A 225 6.81 2.51 2.10
CA ALA A 225 5.68 1.82 2.74
C ALA A 225 5.96 1.48 4.22
N GLY A 226 7.19 0.99 4.53
CA GLY A 226 7.53 0.50 5.87
C GLY A 226 8.17 1.54 6.78
N GLY A 227 8.87 2.55 6.21
CA GLY A 227 9.67 3.54 6.93
C GLY A 227 8.91 4.82 7.33
N GLY A 228 7.58 4.83 7.36
CA GLY A 228 6.80 5.93 7.90
C GLY A 228 7.09 6.16 9.39
N PHE A 229 6.92 7.40 9.86
CA PHE A 229 7.29 7.78 11.22
C PHE A 229 6.58 6.92 12.29
N GLU A 230 5.27 6.74 12.17
CA GLU A 230 4.51 5.91 13.11
C GLU A 230 4.97 4.45 13.10
N ASN A 231 5.32 3.88 11.94
CA ASN A 231 5.84 2.51 11.84
C ASN A 231 7.19 2.36 12.54
N ILE A 232 8.08 3.35 12.40
CA ILE A 232 9.39 3.34 13.08
C ILE A 232 9.21 3.47 14.59
N CYS A 233 8.29 4.32 15.05
CA CYS A 233 7.97 4.44 16.47
C CYS A 233 7.41 3.13 17.03
N ALA A 234 6.44 2.52 16.34
CA ALA A 234 5.87 1.24 16.76
C ALA A 234 6.93 0.11 16.79
N ALA A 235 7.85 0.11 15.84
CA ALA A 235 8.96 -0.84 15.84
C ALA A 235 9.91 -0.60 17.02
N ALA A 236 10.22 0.66 17.33
CA ALA A 236 11.05 1.04 18.46
C ALA A 236 10.42 0.57 19.78
N ASP A 237 9.11 0.79 19.96
CA ASP A 237 8.37 0.34 21.15
C ASP A 237 8.40 -1.20 21.32
N ILE A 238 8.29 -1.95 20.22
CA ILE A 238 8.37 -3.41 20.24
C ILE A 238 9.77 -3.90 20.60
N LEU A 239 10.80 -3.21 20.12
CA LEU A 239 12.20 -3.61 20.27
C LEU A 239 12.82 -3.08 21.59
N ASP A 240 12.17 -2.14 22.28
CA ASP A 240 12.70 -1.55 23.51
C ASP A 240 13.01 -2.63 24.56
N GLY A 241 14.22 -2.55 25.11
CA GLY A 241 14.73 -3.52 26.11
C GLY A 241 14.95 -4.93 25.56
N ARG A 242 14.89 -5.15 24.23
CA ARG A 242 15.12 -6.45 23.60
C ARG A 242 16.43 -6.44 22.79
N SER A 243 16.92 -7.65 22.50
CA SER A 243 18.08 -7.85 21.63
C SER A 243 17.68 -8.64 20.39
N THR A 244 18.23 -8.27 19.25
CA THR A 244 18.11 -9.04 18.01
C THR A 244 18.99 -10.29 18.02
N GLY A 245 19.85 -10.44 19.01
CA GLY A 245 20.77 -11.59 19.13
C GLY A 245 22.04 -11.46 18.29
N CYS A 246 22.31 -10.28 17.75
CA CYS A 246 23.53 -9.94 17.03
C CYS A 246 24.47 -9.14 17.91
#